data_819d7c5f2343cf1b9083a89e4afb91c4
#
_entry.id   819d7c5f2343cf1b9083a89e4afb91c4
#
_cell.length_a   1.000
_cell.length_b   1.000
_cell.length_c   1.000
_cell.angle_alpha   90.00
_cell.angle_beta   90.00
_cell.angle_gamma   90.00
#
_symmetry.space_group_name_H-M   'P 1'
#
loop_
_entity.id
_entity.type
_entity.pdbx_description
1 polymer ?
#
loop_
_entity_poly.entity_id
_entity_poly.type
_entity_poly.pdbx_seq_one_letter_code
_entity_poly.pdbx_strand_id
1 'polypeptide(L)'
;SDTFENCGLLGKTKASQFIASSGADLVKKLQGNPSFVFTLIQKFNLPKEPPIYPDHDILILSDEAHRSQYGIFADNMMHLLPTASRIGFTGTPLLADDHITERTFGGYLSVYDFKRAVEDGATVPLYYENRADKIAQLDKPEITGRILDAIEAADLDPSQEEKLEREFAKE
;
A
#
# COMPACT_ATOMS: atom_id res chain seq x y z
N SER A 1 -15.83 -12.52 -1.37
CA SER A 1 -16.95 -13.08 -0.57
C SER A 1 -17.15 -14.57 -0.89
N ASP A 2 -17.12 -14.94 -2.15
CA ASP A 2 -17.36 -16.31 -2.62
C ASP A 2 -16.36 -17.33 -2.06
N THR A 3 -15.10 -16.90 -1.85
CA THR A 3 -14.06 -17.73 -1.23
C THR A 3 -14.47 -18.20 0.17
N PHE A 4 -15.00 -17.32 1.01
CA PHE A 4 -15.42 -17.65 2.36
C PHE A 4 -16.71 -18.52 2.38
N GLU A 5 -17.61 -18.30 1.41
CA GLU A 5 -18.77 -19.18 1.23
C GLU A 5 -18.34 -20.57 0.81
N ASN A 6 -17.42 -20.66 -0.15
CA ASN A 6 -16.92 -21.93 -0.69
C ASN A 6 -16.08 -22.72 0.31
N CYS A 7 -15.38 -22.04 1.24
CA CYS A 7 -14.65 -22.69 2.32
C CYS A 7 -15.56 -23.24 3.45
N GLY A 8 -16.88 -23.00 3.39
CA GLY A 8 -17.82 -23.47 4.39
C GLY A 8 -17.76 -22.71 5.74
N LEU A 9 -16.92 -21.67 5.86
CA LEU A 9 -16.73 -20.89 7.09
C LEU A 9 -18.00 -20.16 7.54
N LEU A 10 -18.85 -19.76 6.58
CA LEU A 10 -20.08 -19.00 6.85
C LEU A 10 -21.32 -19.90 7.02
N GLY A 11 -21.15 -21.22 6.97
CA GLY A 11 -22.24 -22.15 7.03
C GLY A 11 -23.26 -21.94 5.90
N LYS A 12 -24.54 -21.82 6.24
CA LYS A 12 -25.61 -21.51 5.27
C LYS A 12 -25.88 -20.01 5.10
N THR A 13 -25.12 -19.16 5.81
CA THR A 13 -25.33 -17.70 5.82
C THR A 13 -24.56 -17.08 4.67
N LYS A 14 -25.22 -16.22 3.91
CA LYS A 14 -24.58 -15.52 2.79
C LYS A 14 -23.54 -14.51 3.30
N ALA A 15 -22.38 -14.44 2.66
CA ALA A 15 -21.31 -13.48 2.99
C ALA A 15 -21.81 -12.02 3.03
N SER A 16 -22.81 -11.66 2.21
CA SER A 16 -23.38 -10.31 2.19
C SER A 16 -23.93 -9.81 3.53
N GLN A 17 -24.35 -10.72 4.42
CA GLN A 17 -24.83 -10.34 5.76
C GLN A 17 -23.71 -9.88 6.69
N PHE A 18 -22.49 -10.31 6.44
CA PHE A 18 -21.31 -9.96 7.22
C PHE A 18 -20.57 -8.73 6.66
N ILE A 19 -20.91 -8.29 5.46
CA ILE A 19 -20.28 -7.13 4.82
C ILE A 19 -20.86 -5.85 5.43
N ALA A 20 -19.99 -4.96 5.92
CA ALA A 20 -20.39 -3.64 6.35
C ALA A 20 -20.69 -2.75 5.14
N SER A 21 -21.92 -2.24 5.03
CA SER A 21 -22.36 -1.38 3.93
C SER A 21 -21.90 0.06 4.08
N SER A 22 -21.78 0.53 5.31
CA SER A 22 -21.35 1.89 5.67
C SER A 22 -20.55 1.90 6.97
N GLY A 23 -19.98 3.05 7.36
CA GLY A 23 -19.33 3.21 8.66
C GLY A 23 -20.31 3.00 9.84
N ALA A 24 -21.51 3.54 9.75
CA ALA A 24 -22.53 3.34 10.78
C ALA A 24 -22.98 1.87 10.88
N ASP A 25 -23.08 1.15 9.76
CA ASP A 25 -23.39 -0.28 9.76
C ASP A 25 -22.22 -1.09 10.35
N LEU A 26 -20.99 -0.67 10.07
CA LEU A 26 -19.79 -1.26 10.68
C LEU A 26 -19.84 -1.16 12.21
N VAL A 27 -20.06 0.03 12.76
CA VAL A 27 -20.17 0.26 14.21
C VAL A 27 -21.27 -0.62 14.80
N LYS A 28 -22.46 -0.64 14.19
CA LYS A 28 -23.57 -1.47 14.63
C LYS A 28 -23.23 -2.96 14.66
N LYS A 29 -22.51 -3.44 13.63
CA LYS A 29 -22.05 -4.83 13.57
C LYS A 29 -21.02 -5.13 14.66
N LEU A 30 -20.07 -4.22 14.88
CA LEU A 30 -19.02 -4.39 15.90
C LEU A 30 -19.55 -4.32 17.33
N GLN A 31 -20.61 -3.57 17.58
CA GLN A 31 -21.30 -3.53 18.88
C GLN A 31 -22.13 -4.80 19.15
N GLY A 32 -22.48 -5.54 18.09
CA GLY A 32 -23.05 -6.87 18.22
C GLY A 32 -21.96 -7.91 18.53
N ASN A 33 -22.31 -9.17 18.40
CA ASN A 33 -21.33 -10.27 18.48
C ASN A 33 -21.42 -11.16 17.24
N PRO A 34 -21.14 -10.67 16.03
CA PRO A 34 -21.11 -11.47 14.83
C PRO A 34 -19.82 -12.28 14.78
N SER A 35 -19.90 -13.51 14.27
CA SER A 35 -18.69 -14.32 14.07
C SER A 35 -17.70 -13.71 13.08
N PHE A 36 -18.19 -12.92 12.14
CA PHE A 36 -17.38 -12.29 11.09
C PHE A 36 -17.92 -10.92 10.75
N VAL A 37 -17.02 -9.99 10.42
CA VAL A 37 -17.32 -8.70 9.78
C VAL A 37 -16.33 -8.47 8.66
N PHE A 38 -16.82 -8.33 7.43
CA PHE A 38 -16.02 -7.96 6.28
C PHE A 38 -16.20 -6.47 5.98
N THR A 39 -15.09 -5.76 5.90
CA THR A 39 -15.12 -4.33 5.66
C THR A 39 -13.91 -3.86 4.86
N LEU A 40 -14.03 -2.67 4.28
CA LEU A 40 -12.89 -1.94 3.71
C LEU A 40 -12.39 -0.94 4.74
N ILE A 41 -11.09 -0.64 4.72
CA ILE A 41 -10.46 0.33 5.65
C ILE A 41 -11.13 1.70 5.58
N GLN A 42 -11.62 2.12 4.41
CA GLN A 42 -12.32 3.39 4.23
C GLN A 42 -13.60 3.53 5.04
N LYS A 43 -14.20 2.42 5.48
CA LYS A 43 -15.39 2.45 6.37
C LYS A 43 -15.07 2.92 7.78
N PHE A 44 -13.78 2.96 8.15
CA PHE A 44 -13.29 3.57 9.39
C PHE A 44 -13.12 5.10 9.28
N ASN A 45 -13.75 5.75 8.31
CA ASN A 45 -13.88 7.20 8.31
C ASN A 45 -14.87 7.67 9.40
N LEU A 46 -14.47 7.46 10.66
CA LEU A 46 -15.29 7.59 11.86
C LEU A 46 -14.51 8.34 12.96
N PRO A 47 -14.04 9.58 12.71
CA PRO A 47 -13.10 10.26 13.62
C PRO A 47 -13.68 10.65 14.99
N LYS A 48 -15.00 10.57 15.15
CA LYS A 48 -15.71 10.98 16.39
C LYS A 48 -16.40 9.83 17.11
N GLU A 49 -16.31 8.62 16.57
CA GLU A 49 -16.92 7.47 17.22
C GLU A 49 -16.15 7.10 18.48
N PRO A 50 -16.81 6.84 19.60
CA PRO A 50 -16.16 6.40 20.81
C PRO A 50 -15.58 4.99 20.66
N PRO A 51 -14.50 4.66 21.40
CA PRO A 51 -13.97 3.30 21.41
C PRO A 51 -15.00 2.25 21.81
N ILE A 52 -14.95 1.11 21.14
CA ILE A 52 -15.77 -0.05 21.45
C ILE A 52 -14.94 -1.04 22.29
N TYR A 53 -15.46 -1.40 23.45
CA TYR A 53 -14.87 -2.40 24.35
C TYR A 53 -15.82 -3.59 24.47
N PRO A 54 -15.79 -4.51 23.52
CA PRO A 54 -16.65 -5.68 23.57
C PRO A 54 -16.22 -6.61 24.72
N ASP A 55 -17.14 -7.42 25.19
CA ASP A 55 -16.90 -8.47 26.19
C ASP A 55 -16.30 -9.75 25.59
N HIS A 56 -15.93 -9.72 24.31
CA HIS A 56 -15.33 -10.81 23.55
C HIS A 56 -14.10 -10.34 22.79
N ASP A 57 -13.22 -11.27 22.43
CA ASP A 57 -12.01 -10.98 21.67
C ASP A 57 -12.33 -10.67 20.21
N ILE A 58 -11.69 -9.64 19.70
CA ILE A 58 -11.72 -9.28 18.27
C ILE A 58 -10.34 -9.53 17.68
N LEU A 59 -10.30 -10.24 16.56
CA LEU A 59 -9.13 -10.41 15.72
C LEU A 59 -9.34 -9.71 14.39
N ILE A 60 -8.48 -8.74 14.10
CA ILE A 60 -8.46 -8.02 12.83
C ILE A 60 -7.45 -8.69 11.89
N LEU A 61 -7.92 -9.13 10.73
CA LEU A 61 -7.09 -9.65 9.66
C LEU A 61 -7.05 -8.62 8.53
N SER A 62 -5.88 -8.02 8.31
CA SER A 62 -5.67 -7.00 7.27
C SER A 62 -4.93 -7.60 6.08
N ASP A 63 -5.60 -7.67 4.94
CA ASP A 63 -4.97 -8.00 3.67
C ASP A 63 -4.31 -6.75 3.07
N GLU A 64 -3.24 -6.93 2.30
CA GLU A 64 -2.41 -5.85 1.76
C GLU A 64 -2.02 -4.81 2.83
N ALA A 65 -1.56 -5.32 3.97
CA ALA A 65 -1.34 -4.54 5.19
C ALA A 65 -0.45 -3.31 4.96
N HIS A 66 0.53 -3.39 4.04
CA HIS A 66 1.38 -2.26 3.67
C HIS A 66 0.61 -1.06 3.10
N ARG A 67 -0.56 -1.28 2.47
CA ARG A 67 -1.38 -0.21 1.89
C ARG A 67 -2.40 0.36 2.87
N SER A 68 -2.89 -0.46 3.79
CA SER A 68 -3.97 -0.09 4.70
C SER A 68 -3.51 0.60 5.98
N GLN A 69 -2.19 0.63 6.25
CA GLN A 69 -1.64 1.13 7.51
C GLN A 69 -1.31 2.62 7.53
N TYR A 70 -1.41 3.30 6.39
CA TYR A 70 -1.07 4.71 6.30
C TYR A 70 -2.33 5.57 6.27
N GLY A 71 -2.46 6.43 7.28
CA GLY A 71 -3.43 7.49 7.28
C GLY A 71 -4.55 7.36 8.30
N ILE A 72 -5.43 8.33 8.27
CA ILE A 72 -6.49 8.57 9.25
C ILE A 72 -7.44 7.39 9.49
N PHE A 73 -7.63 6.52 8.48
CA PHE A 73 -8.54 5.38 8.63
C PHE A 73 -7.95 4.27 9.52
N ALA A 74 -6.64 4.06 9.45
CA ALA A 74 -5.94 3.11 10.32
C ALA A 74 -5.94 3.62 11.76
N ASP A 75 -5.68 4.91 11.96
CA ASP A 75 -5.74 5.54 13.28
C ASP A 75 -7.14 5.45 13.87
N ASN A 76 -8.18 5.72 13.08
CA ASN A 76 -9.56 5.58 13.49
C ASN A 76 -9.92 4.13 13.84
N MET A 77 -9.43 3.15 13.08
CA MET A 77 -9.61 1.72 13.36
C MET A 77 -8.97 1.36 14.71
N MET A 78 -7.73 1.80 14.93
CA MET A 78 -7.02 1.56 16.19
C MET A 78 -7.73 2.23 17.38
N HIS A 79 -8.23 3.45 17.17
CA HIS A 79 -9.01 4.16 18.17
C HIS A 79 -10.34 3.47 18.47
N LEU A 80 -11.06 3.02 17.44
CA LEU A 80 -12.37 2.38 17.59
C LEU A 80 -12.26 1.02 18.28
N LEU A 81 -11.20 0.25 18.03
CA LEU A 81 -10.98 -1.11 18.54
C LEU A 81 -9.62 -1.22 19.24
N PRO A 82 -9.43 -0.57 20.38
CA PRO A 82 -8.12 -0.48 21.03
C PRO A 82 -7.62 -1.81 21.59
N THR A 83 -8.52 -2.73 21.94
CA THR A 83 -8.18 -4.05 22.54
C THR A 83 -8.08 -5.17 21.50
N ALA A 84 -8.39 -4.91 20.23
CA ALA A 84 -8.36 -5.93 19.19
C ALA A 84 -6.94 -6.40 18.88
N SER A 85 -6.75 -7.71 18.75
CA SER A 85 -5.54 -8.31 18.18
C SER A 85 -5.49 -8.09 16.67
N ARG A 86 -4.29 -7.96 16.10
CA ARG A 86 -4.11 -7.62 14.69
C ARG A 86 -3.11 -8.54 14.01
N ILE A 87 -3.46 -9.02 12.82
CA ILE A 87 -2.55 -9.77 11.94
C ILE A 87 -2.62 -9.12 10.55
N GLY A 88 -1.46 -8.74 10.02
CA GLY A 88 -1.31 -8.21 8.67
C GLY A 88 -0.76 -9.26 7.72
N PHE A 89 -1.32 -9.31 6.51
CA PHE A 89 -0.81 -10.09 5.39
C PHE A 89 -0.31 -9.13 4.31
N THR A 90 0.87 -9.36 3.78
CA THR A 90 1.43 -8.54 2.71
C THR A 90 2.44 -9.32 1.88
N GLY A 91 2.36 -9.19 0.56
CA GLY A 91 3.35 -9.73 -0.36
C GLY A 91 4.55 -8.81 -0.59
N THR A 92 4.45 -7.55 -0.18
CA THR A 92 5.48 -6.52 -0.40
C THR A 92 5.68 -5.69 0.86
N PRO A 93 6.35 -6.23 1.90
CA PRO A 93 6.71 -5.42 3.04
C PRO A 93 7.63 -4.28 2.59
N LEU A 94 7.30 -3.05 2.98
CA LEU A 94 8.11 -1.87 2.65
C LEU A 94 9.34 -1.85 3.53
N LEU A 95 10.49 -2.21 2.99
CA LEU A 95 11.77 -2.28 3.71
C LEU A 95 12.17 -0.94 4.39
N ALA A 96 11.71 0.19 3.85
CA ALA A 96 11.99 1.51 4.41
C ALA A 96 11.04 1.91 5.56
N ASP A 97 9.86 1.30 5.63
CA ASP A 97 8.79 1.62 6.58
C ASP A 97 8.48 0.45 7.53
N ASP A 98 9.38 -0.52 7.63
CA ASP A 98 9.24 -1.70 8.50
C ASP A 98 8.88 -1.32 9.95
N HIS A 99 9.43 -0.20 10.44
CA HIS A 99 9.13 0.27 11.79
C HIS A 99 7.65 0.61 12.01
N ILE A 100 6.92 1.06 10.99
CA ILE A 100 5.49 1.39 11.12
C ILE A 100 4.66 0.12 11.10
N THR A 101 4.97 -0.81 10.20
CA THR A 101 4.32 -2.11 10.13
C THR A 101 4.57 -2.91 11.41
N GLU A 102 5.81 -2.93 11.91
CA GLU A 102 6.19 -3.61 13.15
C GLU A 102 5.49 -2.99 14.37
N ARG A 103 5.35 -1.67 14.44
CA ARG A 103 4.61 -0.99 15.53
C ARG A 103 3.12 -1.32 15.51
N THR A 104 2.54 -1.57 14.34
CA THR A 104 1.10 -1.81 14.19
C THR A 104 0.73 -3.27 14.40
N PHE A 105 1.55 -4.21 13.91
CA PHE A 105 1.28 -5.65 13.93
C PHE A 105 2.24 -6.46 14.80
N GLY A 106 3.34 -5.87 15.25
CA GLY A 106 4.43 -6.61 15.89
C GLY A 106 5.38 -7.23 14.86
N GLY A 107 6.22 -8.15 15.33
CA GLY A 107 7.20 -8.84 14.48
C GLY A 107 6.56 -9.86 13.55
N TYR A 108 7.35 -10.32 12.58
CA TYR A 108 6.91 -11.33 11.62
C TYR A 108 6.55 -12.66 12.30
N LEU A 109 5.34 -13.15 12.08
CA LEU A 109 4.91 -14.48 12.52
C LEU A 109 5.41 -15.56 11.55
N SER A 110 5.40 -15.27 10.25
CA SER A 110 5.85 -16.18 9.20
C SER A 110 6.29 -15.38 7.98
N VAL A 111 7.35 -15.86 7.32
CA VAL A 111 7.80 -15.32 6.04
C VAL A 111 7.84 -16.46 5.02
N TYR A 112 7.13 -16.25 3.92
CA TYR A 112 7.13 -17.13 2.76
C TYR A 112 7.65 -16.33 1.57
N ASP A 113 8.97 -16.30 1.43
CA ASP A 113 9.64 -15.50 0.41
C ASP A 113 9.64 -16.19 -0.96
N PHE A 114 10.09 -15.42 -1.97
CA PHE A 114 10.16 -15.91 -3.34
C PHE A 114 11.08 -17.14 -3.49
N LYS A 115 12.19 -17.18 -2.76
CA LYS A 115 13.14 -18.31 -2.81
C LYS A 115 12.44 -19.59 -2.36
N ARG A 116 11.77 -19.55 -1.21
CA ARG A 116 11.03 -20.68 -0.67
C ARG A 116 9.88 -21.10 -1.59
N ALA A 117 9.20 -20.14 -2.20
CA ALA A 117 8.13 -20.42 -3.15
C ALA A 117 8.63 -21.16 -4.40
N VAL A 118 9.84 -20.88 -4.87
CA VAL A 118 10.50 -21.64 -5.96
C VAL A 118 10.94 -23.02 -5.49
N GLU A 119 11.52 -23.15 -4.32
CA GLU A 119 11.95 -24.43 -3.72
C GLU A 119 10.75 -25.38 -3.54
N ASP A 120 9.62 -24.86 -3.10
CA ASP A 120 8.38 -25.62 -2.90
C ASP A 120 7.61 -25.89 -4.23
N GLY A 121 8.09 -25.37 -5.36
CA GLY A 121 7.43 -25.52 -6.67
C GLY A 121 6.12 -24.74 -6.81
N ALA A 122 5.85 -23.79 -5.89
CA ALA A 122 4.67 -22.92 -5.93
C ALA A 122 4.75 -21.84 -7.00
N THR A 123 5.97 -21.47 -7.41
CA THR A 123 6.23 -20.54 -8.52
C THR A 123 7.46 -20.97 -9.30
N VAL A 124 7.70 -20.33 -10.45
CA VAL A 124 8.86 -20.61 -11.30
C VAL A 124 9.98 -19.59 -11.01
N PRO A 125 11.25 -19.98 -11.23
CA PRO A 125 12.37 -19.03 -11.12
C PRO A 125 12.20 -17.88 -12.09
N LEU A 126 12.47 -16.66 -11.62
CA LEU A 126 12.55 -15.47 -12.48
C LEU A 126 14.01 -15.24 -12.89
N TYR A 127 14.23 -15.19 -14.19
CA TYR A 127 15.50 -14.77 -14.76
C TYR A 127 15.35 -13.33 -15.26
N TYR A 128 16.06 -12.41 -14.62
CA TYR A 128 16.06 -11.00 -15.02
C TYR A 128 17.20 -10.77 -16.01
N GLU A 129 16.86 -10.52 -17.27
CA GLU A 129 17.79 -10.07 -18.29
C GLU A 129 17.65 -8.55 -18.48
N ASN A 130 18.64 -7.81 -18.03
CA ASN A 130 18.68 -6.38 -18.25
C ASN A 130 19.12 -6.12 -19.71
N ARG A 131 18.15 -5.82 -20.56
CA ARG A 131 18.36 -5.40 -21.96
C ARG A 131 18.38 -3.88 -22.11
N ALA A 132 18.67 -3.15 -21.03
CA ALA A 132 18.97 -1.75 -21.21
C ALA A 132 20.15 -1.66 -22.19
N ASP A 133 19.87 -1.19 -23.41
CA ASP A 133 20.92 -0.70 -24.28
C ASP A 133 21.76 0.24 -23.42
N LYS A 134 23.07 0.03 -23.42
CA LYS A 134 23.97 1.04 -22.90
C LYS A 134 23.71 2.26 -23.77
N ILE A 135 22.79 3.10 -23.34
CA ILE A 135 22.70 4.48 -23.84
C ILE A 135 24.11 4.97 -23.54
N ALA A 136 24.91 5.09 -24.60
CA ALA A 136 26.26 5.63 -24.51
C ALA A 136 26.05 6.92 -23.71
N GLN A 137 26.76 7.04 -22.61
CA GLN A 137 26.72 8.23 -21.79
C GLN A 137 27.03 9.37 -22.77
N LEU A 138 25.99 10.07 -23.20
CA LEU A 138 26.14 11.20 -24.08
C LEU A 138 27.05 12.15 -23.33
N ASP A 139 28.19 12.45 -23.94
CA ASP A 139 29.23 13.24 -23.31
C ASP A 139 28.62 14.62 -22.98
N LYS A 140 28.30 14.85 -21.72
CA LYS A 140 27.64 16.11 -21.29
C LYS A 140 28.28 17.36 -21.88
N PRO A 141 29.63 17.47 -21.99
CA PRO A 141 30.29 18.60 -22.65
C PRO A 141 29.94 18.75 -24.14
N GLU A 142 29.81 17.64 -24.86
CA GLU A 142 29.46 17.70 -26.29
C GLU A 142 28.03 18.14 -26.53
N ILE A 143 27.09 17.68 -25.69
CA ILE A 143 25.68 18.11 -25.75
C ILE A 143 25.57 19.58 -25.39
N THR A 144 26.23 20.00 -24.30
CA THR A 144 26.22 21.40 -23.87
C THR A 144 26.80 22.31 -24.97
N GLY A 145 27.89 21.90 -25.63
CA GLY A 145 28.46 22.63 -26.76
C GLY A 145 27.45 22.78 -27.89
N ARG A 146 26.82 21.72 -28.34
CA ARG A 146 25.81 21.75 -29.42
C ARG A 146 24.55 22.55 -29.05
N ILE A 147 24.17 22.59 -27.79
CA ILE A 147 23.06 23.42 -27.32
C ILE A 147 23.45 24.89 -27.38
N LEU A 148 24.64 25.25 -26.92
CA LEU A 148 25.16 26.62 -26.98
C LEU A 148 25.28 27.13 -28.41
N ASP A 149 25.84 26.31 -29.34
CA ASP A 149 25.93 26.61 -30.76
C ASP A 149 24.53 26.82 -31.39
N ALA A 150 23.53 26.04 -30.94
CA ALA A 150 22.17 26.20 -31.44
C ALA A 150 21.47 27.46 -30.92
N ILE A 151 21.76 27.86 -29.67
CA ILE A 151 21.26 29.10 -29.05
C ILE A 151 21.88 30.31 -29.78
N GLU A 152 23.18 30.28 -30.02
CA GLU A 152 23.90 31.34 -30.76
C GLU A 152 23.42 31.47 -32.20
N ALA A 153 23.13 30.36 -32.87
CA ALA A 153 22.60 30.35 -34.24
C ALA A 153 21.11 30.80 -34.32
N ALA A 154 20.37 30.77 -33.23
CA ALA A 154 18.96 31.15 -33.20
C ALA A 154 18.70 32.64 -33.03
N ASP A 155 19.77 33.46 -32.83
CA ASP A 155 19.71 34.94 -32.66
C ASP A 155 18.56 35.39 -31.74
N LEU A 156 18.51 34.77 -30.54
CA LEU A 156 17.48 35.02 -29.53
C LEU A 156 17.68 36.38 -28.87
N ASP A 157 16.58 37.02 -28.51
CA ASP A 157 16.70 38.25 -27.68
C ASP A 157 17.14 37.92 -26.24
N PRO A 158 17.76 38.83 -25.51
CA PRO A 158 18.33 38.58 -24.17
C PRO A 158 17.33 38.05 -23.15
N SER A 159 16.02 38.26 -23.33
CA SER A 159 14.98 37.82 -22.42
C SER A 159 14.60 36.36 -22.68
N GLN A 160 14.77 35.90 -23.90
CA GLN A 160 14.55 34.51 -24.33
C GLN A 160 15.73 33.65 -23.94
N GLU A 161 16.94 34.14 -24.08
CA GLU A 161 18.20 33.52 -23.68
C GLU A 161 18.20 33.18 -22.17
N GLU A 162 17.86 34.19 -21.32
CA GLU A 162 17.79 34.02 -19.87
C GLU A 162 16.70 33.01 -19.41
N LYS A 163 15.62 32.92 -20.16
CA LYS A 163 14.59 31.89 -19.88
C LYS A 163 15.07 30.48 -20.21
N LEU A 164 15.74 30.33 -21.33
CA LEU A 164 16.27 29.04 -21.77
C LEU A 164 17.35 28.53 -20.79
N GLU A 165 18.28 29.40 -20.39
CA GLU A 165 19.31 29.06 -19.39
C GLU A 165 18.72 28.64 -18.05
N ARG A 166 17.65 29.30 -17.60
CA ARG A 166 16.95 28.92 -16.35
C ARG A 166 16.23 27.57 -16.44
N GLU A 167 15.75 27.17 -17.59
CA GLU A 167 15.13 25.86 -17.77
C GLU A 167 16.18 24.76 -17.82
N PHE A 168 17.29 24.96 -18.49
CA PHE A 168 18.39 23.98 -18.54
C PHE A 168 19.13 23.83 -17.20
N ALA A 169 19.13 24.84 -16.35
CA ALA A 169 19.75 24.77 -15.02
C ALA A 169 18.91 23.99 -13.98
N LYS A 170 17.70 23.53 -14.35
CA LYS A 170 16.79 22.79 -13.46
C LYS A 170 16.86 21.27 -13.63
N GLU A 171 17.55 20.75 -14.65
CA GLU A 171 17.84 19.33 -14.89
C GLU A 171 19.30 18.98 -14.48
#